data_c1a975612a89c374230df6e8c90cecf2
#
_entry.id   c1a975612a89c374230df6e8c90cecf2
#
_cell.length_a   1.000
_cell.length_b   1.000
_cell.length_c   1.000
_cell.angle_alpha   90.00
_cell.angle_beta   90.00
_cell.angle_gamma   90.00
#
_symmetry.space_group_name_H-M   'P 1'
#
loop_
_entity.id
_entity.type
_entity.pdbx_description
1 polymer ?
#
loop_
_entity_poly.entity_id
_entity_poly.type
_entity_poly.pdbx_seq_one_letter_code
_entity_poly.pdbx_strand_id
1 'polypeptide(L)'
;CIVCNRCVRACEEVQGTFALTITGRGFDSRVAAGPTDFLGSECVSCGACVQACPTATLMENKVIEHGQPEHSVVTTCAYCGVGCSFKAEMQGDRVIRMVPYKDGKANEGHSCVKGRFAWGYATHTDRMTKPMIRAKITDPWREVSWEEAINYAASEFKRIQGKYGRESVGAI
;
A
#
# COMPACT_ATOMS: atom_id res chain seq x y z
N CYS A 1 -11.80 -24.46 -0.54
CA CYS A 1 -10.91 -24.55 -1.72
C CYS A 1 -11.43 -25.61 -2.69
N ILE A 2 -11.50 -25.28 -3.97
CA ILE A 2 -11.92 -26.20 -5.06
C ILE A 2 -10.73 -26.71 -5.87
N VAL A 3 -9.52 -26.51 -5.38
CA VAL A 3 -8.25 -26.95 -6.02
C VAL A 3 -8.15 -26.50 -7.50
N CYS A 4 -8.66 -25.31 -7.83
CA CYS A 4 -8.68 -24.79 -9.20
C CYS A 4 -7.32 -24.32 -9.74
N ASN A 5 -6.28 -24.39 -8.94
CA ASN A 5 -4.90 -24.05 -9.26
C ASN A 5 -4.62 -22.57 -9.64
N ARG A 6 -5.62 -21.67 -9.61
CA ARG A 6 -5.43 -20.26 -10.02
C ARG A 6 -4.42 -19.52 -9.14
N CYS A 7 -4.40 -19.77 -7.84
CA CYS A 7 -3.46 -19.15 -6.90
C CYS A 7 -2.03 -19.67 -7.11
N VAL A 8 -1.86 -20.96 -7.40
CA VAL A 8 -0.55 -21.56 -7.71
C VAL A 8 -0.01 -20.93 -8.98
N ARG A 9 -0.80 -20.87 -10.06
CA ARG A 9 -0.41 -20.23 -11.32
C ARG A 9 -0.12 -18.74 -11.15
N ALA A 10 -0.90 -18.02 -10.35
CA ALA A 10 -0.62 -16.60 -10.06
C ALA A 10 0.72 -16.43 -9.33
N CYS A 11 1.08 -17.34 -8.43
CA CYS A 11 2.37 -17.35 -7.75
C CYS A 11 3.53 -17.67 -8.70
N GLU A 12 3.33 -18.61 -9.61
CA GLU A 12 4.32 -19.08 -10.58
C GLU A 12 4.49 -18.11 -11.76
N GLU A 13 3.39 -17.81 -12.47
CA GLU A 13 3.44 -17.11 -13.74
C GLU A 13 3.52 -15.57 -13.59
N VAL A 14 2.91 -15.01 -12.53
CA VAL A 14 2.88 -13.56 -12.30
C VAL A 14 4.01 -13.12 -11.39
N GLN A 15 4.19 -13.78 -10.25
CA GLN A 15 5.21 -13.39 -9.25
C GLN A 15 6.55 -14.10 -9.48
N GLY A 16 6.54 -15.37 -9.92
CA GLY A 16 7.76 -16.15 -10.16
C GLY A 16 8.45 -16.69 -8.92
N THR A 17 7.77 -16.75 -7.75
CA THR A 17 8.37 -17.22 -6.50
C THR A 17 8.07 -18.67 -6.16
N PHE A 18 7.08 -19.28 -6.83
CA PHE A 18 6.72 -20.69 -6.64
C PHE A 18 6.41 -21.09 -5.18
N ALA A 19 5.95 -20.12 -4.39
CA ALA A 19 5.67 -20.35 -2.97
C ALA A 19 4.46 -21.27 -2.73
N LEU A 20 3.55 -21.38 -3.70
CA LEU A 20 2.36 -22.23 -3.61
C LEU A 20 2.48 -23.45 -4.49
N THR A 21 2.02 -24.58 -3.98
CA THR A 21 1.94 -25.84 -4.71
C THR A 21 0.68 -26.62 -4.31
N ILE A 22 0.38 -27.69 -5.05
CA ILE A 22 -0.63 -28.68 -4.64
C ILE A 22 0.05 -29.82 -3.92
N THR A 23 -0.44 -30.15 -2.74
CA THR A 23 -0.02 -31.30 -1.95
C THR A 23 -1.14 -32.32 -1.85
N GLY A 24 -0.79 -33.58 -1.56
CA GLY A 24 -1.74 -34.68 -1.52
C GLY A 24 -2.18 -35.13 -2.91
N ARG A 25 -3.16 -36.01 -2.94
CA ARG A 25 -3.74 -36.55 -4.19
C ARG A 25 -5.20 -36.96 -3.97
N GLY A 26 -5.97 -37.01 -5.05
CA GLY A 26 -7.39 -37.36 -4.99
C GLY A 26 -8.14 -36.34 -4.10
N PHE A 27 -8.97 -36.83 -3.21
CA PHE A 27 -9.76 -36.00 -2.30
C PHE A 27 -8.93 -35.25 -1.25
N ASP A 28 -7.70 -35.68 -1.00
CA ASP A 28 -6.77 -35.04 -0.06
C ASP A 28 -5.96 -33.91 -0.72
N SER A 29 -6.18 -33.64 -2.00
CA SER A 29 -5.48 -32.57 -2.71
C SER A 29 -5.83 -31.22 -2.11
N ARG A 30 -4.80 -30.43 -1.79
CA ARG A 30 -4.96 -29.07 -1.28
C ARG A 30 -3.81 -28.17 -1.70
N VAL A 31 -4.06 -26.89 -1.76
CA VAL A 31 -3.01 -25.87 -1.96
C VAL A 31 -2.28 -25.66 -0.63
N ALA A 32 -0.96 -25.66 -0.69
CA ALA A 32 -0.08 -25.42 0.46
C ALA A 32 1.02 -24.42 0.10
N ALA A 33 1.51 -23.70 1.11
CA ALA A 33 2.62 -22.75 1.00
C ALA A 33 3.89 -23.43 1.53
N GLY A 34 4.69 -23.99 0.62
CA GLY A 34 5.90 -24.71 1.00
C GLY A 34 5.66 -25.90 1.95
N PRO A 35 6.67 -26.32 2.70
CA PRO A 35 6.55 -27.44 3.64
C PRO A 35 5.87 -27.05 4.96
N THR A 36 5.80 -25.77 5.30
CA THR A 36 5.29 -25.26 6.58
C THR A 36 4.13 -24.28 6.41
N ASP A 37 4.45 -23.03 6.13
CA ASP A 37 3.50 -21.91 6.00
C ASP A 37 4.02 -20.85 5.02
N PHE A 38 3.31 -19.73 4.88
CA PHE A 38 3.73 -18.62 4.02
C PHE A 38 5.04 -17.97 4.47
N LEU A 39 5.31 -17.90 5.76
CA LEU A 39 6.52 -17.27 6.30
C LEU A 39 7.75 -18.16 6.08
N GLY A 40 7.56 -19.48 6.13
CA GLY A 40 8.61 -20.48 5.86
C GLY A 40 8.78 -20.81 4.38
N SER A 41 8.08 -20.10 3.46
CA SER A 41 8.15 -20.31 2.02
C SER A 41 8.81 -19.11 1.32
N GLU A 42 9.04 -19.22 0.00
CA GLU A 42 9.56 -18.14 -0.86
C GLU A 42 8.51 -17.03 -1.12
N CYS A 43 7.47 -16.93 -0.31
CA CYS A 43 6.41 -15.95 -0.46
C CYS A 43 6.91 -14.52 -0.21
N VAL A 44 6.70 -13.63 -1.18
CA VAL A 44 7.03 -12.19 -1.08
C VAL A 44 5.82 -11.32 -0.74
N SER A 45 4.73 -11.91 -0.29
CA SER A 45 3.51 -11.21 0.13
C SER A 45 2.93 -10.24 -0.92
N CYS A 46 2.95 -10.63 -2.20
CA CYS A 46 2.41 -9.78 -3.28
C CYS A 46 0.86 -9.77 -3.34
N GLY A 47 0.19 -10.76 -2.76
CA GLY A 47 -1.28 -10.87 -2.73
C GLY A 47 -1.93 -11.35 -4.02
N ALA A 48 -1.18 -11.72 -5.07
CA ALA A 48 -1.74 -12.19 -6.34
C ALA A 48 -2.62 -13.45 -6.17
N CYS A 49 -2.22 -14.36 -5.28
CA CYS A 49 -2.98 -15.57 -4.97
C CYS A 49 -4.34 -15.27 -4.30
N VAL A 50 -4.38 -14.28 -3.41
CA VAL A 50 -5.63 -13.81 -2.77
C VAL A 50 -6.57 -13.25 -3.83
N GLN A 51 -6.06 -12.42 -4.73
CA GLN A 51 -6.84 -11.78 -5.79
C GLN A 51 -7.35 -12.79 -6.82
N ALA A 52 -6.59 -13.87 -7.07
CA ALA A 52 -6.95 -14.92 -8.02
C ALA A 52 -7.93 -15.95 -7.44
N CYS A 53 -8.11 -16.01 -6.11
CA CYS A 53 -8.93 -17.03 -5.46
C CYS A 53 -10.43 -16.78 -5.68
N PRO A 54 -11.16 -17.66 -6.40
CA PRO A 54 -12.58 -17.46 -6.69
C PRO A 54 -13.49 -17.80 -5.51
N THR A 55 -12.99 -18.51 -4.50
CA THR A 55 -13.77 -19.02 -3.37
C THR A 55 -13.41 -18.33 -2.05
N ALA A 56 -12.60 -17.26 -2.10
CA ALA A 56 -12.11 -16.55 -0.93
C ALA A 56 -11.42 -17.46 0.14
N THR A 57 -10.93 -18.64 -0.27
CA THR A 57 -10.15 -19.51 0.62
C THR A 57 -8.86 -18.84 1.08
N LEU A 58 -8.26 -18.02 0.19
CA LEU A 58 -7.16 -17.13 0.52
C LEU A 58 -7.73 -15.73 0.69
N MET A 59 -7.64 -15.19 1.88
CA MET A 59 -8.15 -13.86 2.25
C MET A 59 -7.10 -13.07 3.02
N GLU A 60 -7.27 -11.77 3.05
CA GLU A 60 -6.48 -10.88 3.88
C GLU A 60 -7.05 -10.84 5.30
N ASN A 61 -6.19 -10.95 6.32
CA ASN A 61 -6.62 -10.94 7.72
C ASN A 61 -7.46 -9.73 8.08
N LYS A 62 -7.12 -8.55 7.55
CA LYS A 62 -7.88 -7.32 7.81
C LYS A 62 -9.33 -7.39 7.34
N VAL A 63 -9.61 -8.09 6.25
CA VAL A 63 -10.99 -8.31 5.78
C VAL A 63 -11.73 -9.27 6.72
N ILE A 64 -11.03 -10.27 7.27
CA ILE A 64 -11.63 -11.18 8.26
C ILE A 64 -11.94 -10.42 9.55
N GLU A 65 -11.05 -9.54 10.01
CA GLU A 65 -11.20 -8.76 11.24
C GLU A 65 -12.29 -7.68 11.13
N HIS A 66 -12.42 -7.01 10.00
CA HIS A 66 -13.26 -5.81 9.83
C HIS A 66 -14.50 -6.03 8.96
N GLY A 67 -14.59 -7.16 8.26
CA GLY A 67 -15.73 -7.48 7.39
C GLY A 67 -15.68 -6.80 6.02
N GLN A 68 -16.87 -6.57 5.46
CA GLN A 68 -17.00 -6.01 4.11
C GLN A 68 -16.80 -4.49 4.10
N PRO A 69 -16.18 -3.94 3.05
CA PRO A 69 -16.05 -2.48 2.89
C PRO A 69 -17.41 -1.84 2.60
N GLU A 70 -17.59 -0.62 3.07
CA GLU A 70 -18.77 0.20 2.79
C GLU A 70 -18.67 0.92 1.44
N HIS A 71 -17.46 1.38 1.10
CA HIS A 71 -17.18 2.07 -0.14
C HIS A 71 -15.71 1.88 -0.56
N SER A 72 -15.37 2.36 -1.75
CA SER A 72 -13.99 2.35 -2.22
C SER A 72 -13.62 3.65 -2.92
N VAL A 73 -12.36 4.04 -2.79
CA VAL A 73 -11.77 5.23 -3.43
C VAL A 73 -10.57 4.80 -4.26
N VAL A 74 -10.51 5.24 -5.53
CA VAL A 74 -9.32 5.01 -6.36
C VAL A 74 -8.22 6.00 -5.92
N THR A 75 -7.06 5.46 -5.63
CA THR A 75 -5.92 6.24 -5.16
C THR A 75 -4.61 5.73 -5.76
N THR A 76 -3.55 6.50 -5.60
CA THR A 76 -2.19 6.14 -6.03
C THR A 76 -1.36 5.70 -4.84
N CYS A 77 -0.54 4.67 -5.03
CA CYS A 77 0.40 4.19 -4.02
C CYS A 77 1.43 5.28 -3.68
N ALA A 78 1.67 5.50 -2.38
CA ALA A 78 2.57 6.54 -1.90
C ALA A 78 4.05 6.11 -1.79
N TYR A 79 4.39 4.85 -2.11
CA TYR A 79 5.71 4.33 -1.80
C TYR A 79 6.80 4.61 -2.84
N CYS A 80 6.49 4.56 -4.11
CA CYS A 80 7.52 4.75 -5.14
C CYS A 80 6.98 5.38 -6.42
N GLY A 81 7.88 5.79 -7.31
CA GLY A 81 7.59 6.48 -8.55
C GLY A 81 6.88 5.65 -9.63
N VAL A 82 6.65 4.35 -9.42
CA VAL A 82 5.84 3.53 -10.35
C VAL A 82 4.41 4.05 -10.45
N GLY A 83 3.86 4.62 -9.34
CA GLY A 83 2.54 5.22 -9.35
C GLY A 83 1.39 4.22 -9.50
N CYS A 84 1.53 3.02 -8.93
CA CYS A 84 0.49 1.99 -8.96
C CYS A 84 -0.84 2.52 -8.45
N SER A 85 -1.92 2.25 -9.18
CA SER A 85 -3.29 2.59 -8.78
C SER A 85 -3.93 1.48 -7.96
N PHE A 86 -4.63 1.87 -6.91
CA PHE A 86 -5.37 0.97 -6.02
C PHE A 86 -6.79 1.45 -5.79
N LYS A 87 -7.68 0.52 -5.49
CA LYS A 87 -8.94 0.81 -4.79
C LYS A 87 -8.67 0.64 -3.30
N ALA A 88 -8.67 1.74 -2.56
CA ALA A 88 -8.72 1.72 -1.11
C ALA A 88 -10.15 1.38 -0.69
N GLU A 89 -10.35 0.21 -0.14
CA GLU A 89 -11.64 -0.23 0.40
C GLU A 89 -11.75 0.23 1.84
N MET A 90 -12.81 0.97 2.13
CA MET A 90 -12.98 1.76 3.33
C MET A 90 -14.17 1.28 4.18
N GLN A 91 -14.03 1.43 5.48
CA GLN A 91 -15.12 1.39 6.45
C GLN A 91 -15.07 2.70 7.26
N GLY A 92 -16.03 3.58 7.05
CA GLY A 92 -15.90 4.97 7.46
C GLY A 92 -14.62 5.60 6.87
N ASP A 93 -13.82 6.23 7.71
CA ASP A 93 -12.52 6.82 7.33
C ASP A 93 -11.32 5.85 7.42
N ARG A 94 -11.58 4.58 7.71
CA ARG A 94 -10.54 3.58 7.88
C ARG A 94 -10.35 2.73 6.62
N VAL A 95 -9.12 2.63 6.15
CA VAL A 95 -8.75 1.65 5.10
C VAL A 95 -8.76 0.26 5.72
N ILE A 96 -9.44 -0.69 5.09
CA ILE A 96 -9.44 -2.10 5.49
C ILE A 96 -8.72 -2.99 4.50
N ARG A 97 -8.64 -2.58 3.22
CA ARG A 97 -7.92 -3.31 2.18
C ARG A 97 -7.50 -2.39 1.04
N MET A 98 -6.35 -2.67 0.46
CA MET A 98 -5.87 -2.06 -0.78
C MET A 98 -5.91 -3.08 -1.90
N VAL A 99 -6.82 -2.90 -2.86
CA VAL A 99 -6.98 -3.78 -4.02
C VAL A 99 -6.33 -3.13 -5.24
N PRO A 100 -5.37 -3.79 -5.92
CA PRO A 100 -4.78 -3.25 -7.13
C PRO A 100 -5.85 -2.97 -8.19
N TYR A 101 -5.84 -1.75 -8.74
CA TYR A 101 -6.85 -1.32 -9.69
C TYR A 101 -6.52 -1.85 -11.09
N LYS A 102 -7.46 -2.59 -11.70
CA LYS A 102 -7.22 -3.27 -12.98
C LYS A 102 -7.01 -2.30 -14.14
N ASP A 103 -7.68 -1.14 -14.10
CA ASP A 103 -7.57 -0.11 -15.13
C ASP A 103 -6.44 0.89 -14.85
N GLY A 104 -5.62 0.64 -13.81
CA GLY A 104 -4.43 1.42 -13.49
C GLY A 104 -3.34 1.21 -14.52
N LYS A 105 -3.01 2.23 -15.31
CA LYS A 105 -2.08 2.13 -16.44
C LYS A 105 -0.66 1.72 -16.05
N ALA A 106 -0.24 2.01 -14.82
CA ALA A 106 1.11 1.68 -14.36
C ALA A 106 1.23 0.24 -13.84
N ASN A 107 0.15 -0.37 -13.37
CA ASN A 107 0.19 -1.66 -12.67
C ASN A 107 -0.81 -2.70 -13.13
N GLU A 108 -1.81 -2.34 -13.95
CA GLU A 108 -2.76 -3.26 -14.59
C GLU A 108 -3.31 -4.35 -13.65
N GLY A 109 -3.62 -3.97 -12.40
CA GLY A 109 -4.15 -4.89 -11.39
C GLY A 109 -3.10 -5.70 -10.63
N HIS A 110 -1.81 -5.41 -10.80
CA HIS A 110 -0.72 -6.03 -10.04
C HIS A 110 -0.22 -5.11 -8.93
N SER A 111 0.53 -5.67 -7.97
CA SER A 111 1.11 -4.89 -6.89
C SER A 111 2.26 -5.63 -6.20
N CYS A 112 3.12 -4.86 -5.54
CA CYS A 112 4.07 -5.42 -4.56
C CYS A 112 3.48 -5.41 -3.15
N VAL A 113 4.19 -6.02 -2.21
CA VAL A 113 3.82 -6.08 -0.79
C VAL A 113 3.54 -4.70 -0.17
N LYS A 114 4.32 -3.68 -0.54
CA LYS A 114 4.19 -2.34 0.07
C LYS A 114 2.83 -1.71 -0.21
N GLY A 115 2.44 -1.61 -1.48
CA GLY A 115 1.14 -1.04 -1.85
C GLY A 115 -0.03 -1.89 -1.37
N ARG A 116 0.15 -3.21 -1.33
CA ARG A 116 -0.90 -4.15 -0.94
C ARG A 116 -1.17 -4.17 0.56
N PHE A 117 -0.13 -4.20 1.40
CA PHE A 117 -0.27 -4.49 2.83
C PHE A 117 0.31 -3.44 3.77
N ALA A 118 1.19 -2.54 3.31
CA ALA A 118 1.90 -1.61 4.19
C ALA A 118 1.22 -0.22 4.30
N TRP A 119 -0.08 -0.16 4.15
CA TRP A 119 -0.87 1.09 4.19
C TRP A 119 -1.24 1.56 5.60
N GLY A 120 -0.84 0.84 6.66
CA GLY A 120 -1.12 1.19 8.05
C GLY A 120 -0.67 2.59 8.47
N TYR A 121 0.34 3.16 7.78
CA TYR A 121 0.78 4.54 8.00
C TYR A 121 -0.34 5.58 7.80
N ALA A 122 -1.34 5.28 6.97
CA ALA A 122 -2.41 6.23 6.63
C ALA A 122 -3.30 6.56 7.84
N THR A 123 -3.45 5.62 8.76
CA THR A 123 -4.30 5.74 9.96
C THR A 123 -3.53 5.55 11.26
N HIS A 124 -2.18 5.66 11.22
CA HIS A 124 -1.36 5.53 12.42
C HIS A 124 -1.62 6.68 13.39
N THR A 125 -1.61 6.41 14.69
CA THR A 125 -1.87 7.42 15.74
C THR A 125 -0.86 8.55 15.73
N ASP A 126 0.40 8.28 15.39
CA ASP A 126 1.48 9.27 15.34
C ASP A 126 1.54 10.03 14.00
N ARG A 127 0.57 9.81 13.12
CA ARG A 127 0.53 10.53 11.85
C ARG A 127 0.25 12.00 12.08
N MET A 128 1.11 12.88 11.54
CA MET A 128 0.86 14.32 11.50
C MET A 128 -0.33 14.61 10.60
N THR A 129 -1.38 15.20 11.17
CA THR A 129 -2.63 15.54 10.47
C THR A 129 -2.76 17.04 10.18
N LYS A 130 -1.88 17.84 10.79
CA LYS A 130 -1.83 19.30 10.62
C LYS A 130 -0.42 19.74 10.23
N PRO A 131 -0.29 20.82 9.46
CA PRO A 131 1.02 21.40 9.19
C PRO A 131 1.66 21.92 10.47
N MET A 132 2.98 21.86 10.51
CA MET A 132 3.75 22.31 11.67
C MET A 132 4.91 23.19 11.19
N ILE A 133 5.18 24.28 11.90
CA ILE A 133 6.32 25.16 11.64
C ILE A 133 7.19 25.33 12.89
N ARG A 134 8.47 25.61 12.67
CA ARG A 134 9.41 26.05 13.71
C ARG A 134 10.39 27.04 13.12
N ALA A 135 10.87 28.00 13.92
CA ALA A 135 11.81 29.01 13.46
C ALA A 135 13.23 28.49 13.35
N LYS A 136 13.67 27.65 14.30
CA LYS A 136 15.00 27.03 14.34
C LYS A 136 14.88 25.54 14.52
N ILE A 137 15.91 24.80 14.11
CA ILE A 137 15.95 23.34 14.22
C ILE A 137 15.82 22.83 15.67
N THR A 138 16.22 23.65 16.63
CA THR A 138 16.15 23.36 18.07
C THR A 138 14.82 23.71 18.73
N ASP A 139 13.99 24.49 18.03
CA ASP A 139 12.70 24.94 18.57
C ASP A 139 11.65 23.81 18.50
N PRO A 140 10.69 23.78 19.42
CA PRO A 140 9.57 22.85 19.34
C PRO A 140 8.71 23.16 18.11
N TRP A 141 8.10 22.11 17.56
CA TRP A 141 7.13 22.23 16.50
C TRP A 141 5.83 22.89 17.01
N ARG A 142 5.28 23.82 16.26
CA ARG A 142 3.98 24.47 16.50
C ARG A 142 3.00 24.12 15.38
N GLU A 143 1.86 23.56 15.73
CA GLU A 143 0.76 23.34 14.78
C GLU A 143 0.22 24.67 14.26
N VAL A 144 -0.10 24.70 12.97
CA VAL A 144 -0.60 25.90 12.29
C VAL A 144 -1.68 25.52 11.26
N SER A 145 -2.38 26.52 10.72
CA SER A 145 -3.27 26.31 9.58
C SER A 145 -2.47 26.06 8.29
N TRP A 146 -3.10 25.46 7.29
CA TRP A 146 -2.50 25.33 5.96
C TRP A 146 -2.15 26.68 5.34
N GLU A 147 -3.00 27.69 5.52
CA GLU A 147 -2.75 29.05 5.04
C GLU A 147 -1.49 29.64 5.68
N GLU A 148 -1.37 29.55 6.99
CA GLU A 148 -0.17 30.03 7.72
C GLU A 148 1.09 29.29 7.25
N ALA A 149 1.03 27.96 7.11
CA ALA A 149 2.18 27.16 6.69
C ALA A 149 2.65 27.52 5.27
N ILE A 150 1.72 27.67 4.33
CA ILE A 150 2.03 28.03 2.94
C ILE A 150 2.60 29.44 2.87
N ASN A 151 1.99 30.40 3.56
CA ASN A 151 2.48 31.79 3.60
C ASN A 151 3.87 31.87 4.23
N TYR A 152 4.12 31.12 5.30
CA TYR A 152 5.44 31.03 5.92
C TYR A 152 6.49 30.48 4.94
N ALA A 153 6.22 29.35 4.31
CA ALA A 153 7.13 28.77 3.32
C ALA A 153 7.40 29.71 2.14
N ALA A 154 6.35 30.34 1.59
CA ALA A 154 6.47 31.27 0.48
C ALA A 154 7.30 32.52 0.87
N SER A 155 7.12 33.06 2.06
CA SER A 155 7.89 34.21 2.56
C SER A 155 9.37 33.85 2.76
N GLU A 156 9.67 32.67 3.29
CA GLU A 156 11.05 32.20 3.48
C GLU A 156 11.76 31.95 2.14
N PHE A 157 11.08 31.35 1.15
CA PHE A 157 11.64 31.23 -0.20
C PHE A 157 11.97 32.59 -0.81
N LYS A 158 11.05 33.57 -0.73
CA LYS A 158 11.28 34.94 -1.22
C LYS A 158 12.44 35.62 -0.49
N ARG A 159 12.53 35.45 0.82
CA ARG A 159 13.62 35.99 1.64
C ARG A 159 14.97 35.41 1.24
N ILE A 160 15.05 34.09 1.05
CA ILE A 160 16.28 33.40 0.64
C ILE A 160 16.70 33.83 -0.77
N GLN A 161 15.76 33.82 -1.71
CA GLN A 161 16.02 34.25 -3.10
C GLN A 161 16.42 35.74 -3.18
N GLY A 162 15.81 36.60 -2.37
CA GLY A 162 16.19 38.01 -2.30
C GLY A 162 17.59 38.25 -1.76
N LYS A 163 18.06 37.36 -0.87
CA LYS A 163 19.42 37.47 -0.28
C LYS A 163 20.50 36.79 -1.11
N TYR A 164 20.20 35.67 -1.73
CA TYR A 164 21.21 34.79 -2.37
C TYR A 164 20.99 34.56 -3.86
N GLY A 165 19.95 35.16 -4.44
CA GLY A 165 19.59 34.97 -5.84
C GLY A 165 18.63 33.81 -6.09
N ARG A 166 18.04 33.75 -7.29
CA ARG A 166 17.01 32.76 -7.66
C ARG A 166 17.50 31.32 -7.61
N GLU A 167 18.77 31.11 -7.91
CA GLU A 167 19.41 29.78 -7.93
C GLU A 167 19.64 29.18 -6.54
N SER A 168 19.31 29.92 -5.47
CA SER A 168 19.47 29.45 -4.08
C SER A 168 18.38 28.47 -3.62
N VAL A 169 17.31 28.28 -4.40
CA VAL A 169 16.22 27.36 -4.13
C VAL A 169 16.09 26.38 -5.28
N GLY A 170 16.17 25.10 -4.98
CA GLY A 170 16.01 23.99 -5.92
C GLY A 170 14.90 23.05 -5.52
N ALA A 171 14.39 22.29 -6.48
CA ALA A 171 13.50 21.14 -6.25
C ALA A 171 14.16 19.89 -6.83
N ILE A 172 14.04 18.76 -6.09
CA ILE A 172 14.56 17.45 -6.47
C ILE A 172 13.40 16.49 -6.64
#